data_eadcf63a5664e8072263d42d099ed823
#
_entry.id   eadcf63a5664e8072263d42d099ed823
#
_cell.length_a   1.000
_cell.length_b   1.000
_cell.length_c   1.000
_cell.angle_alpha   90.00
_cell.angle_beta   90.00
_cell.angle_gamma   90.00
#
_symmetry.space_group_name_H-M   'P 1'
#
loop_
_entity.id
_entity.type
_entity.pdbx_description
1 polymer ?
#
loop_
_entity_poly.entity_id
_entity_poly.type
_entity_poly.pdbx_seq_one_letter_code
_entity_poly.pdbx_strand_id
1 'polypeptide(L)'
;MMRTHYCGTLTETQIDETATLCGWVHRRRDHGGVIFLDMRDRDGLVQVVIDPDTPEAFATADKVRSEFVLKITGRVRRRYAGTENANMVSGQIEVLGKEIEVLAASETPPFPLNDDNTNISEEIRLKYRFLDIRRPEMLDRLRFRSKLTNLIRNYFEDNGFLDVETPILTRATPEGARDYLVPSRVSNGSFYALPQSPQLFKQLLMVGGIDRYYQIAKCFRDEDLRADRQPEFTQIDVETSFMSDDDIMDLMETLTVKMFKELLDVQFDKFPRMTYTDAMRDYASDKPDLRIPLKLVDVADLMQEVEFKVLAGPAKDPKGRIVALRVPG
;
A
#
# COMPACT_ATOMS: atom_id res chain seq x y z
N MET A 1 -27.28 14.87 -1.85
CA MET A 1 -26.06 14.59 -1.07
C MET A 1 -25.84 15.70 -0.07
N MET A 2 -25.19 15.42 1.07
CA MET A 2 -24.90 16.46 2.08
C MET A 2 -23.83 17.46 1.64
N ARG A 3 -22.98 17.11 0.66
CA ARG A 3 -21.94 17.97 0.07
C ARG A 3 -22.10 18.06 -1.43
N THR A 4 -21.63 19.15 -2.04
CA THR A 4 -21.51 19.34 -3.49
C THR A 4 -20.11 18.99 -4.00
N HIS A 5 -19.08 19.30 -3.21
CA HIS A 5 -17.66 19.11 -3.55
C HIS A 5 -16.87 18.47 -2.42
N TYR A 6 -15.75 17.86 -2.75
CA TYR A 6 -14.72 17.48 -1.78
C TYR A 6 -13.76 18.65 -1.55
N CYS A 7 -13.19 18.73 -0.33
CA CYS A 7 -12.30 19.83 0.05
C CYS A 7 -11.07 19.91 -0.86
N GLY A 8 -10.44 18.76 -1.15
CA GLY A 8 -9.23 18.70 -1.95
C GLY A 8 -9.45 18.79 -3.46
N THR A 9 -10.70 18.80 -3.93
CA THR A 9 -11.00 18.86 -5.38
C THR A 9 -11.34 20.27 -5.87
N LEU A 10 -11.50 21.23 -4.97
CA LEU A 10 -11.78 22.61 -5.35
C LEU A 10 -10.53 23.29 -5.93
N THR A 11 -10.72 23.95 -7.06
CA THR A 11 -9.69 24.69 -7.79
C THR A 11 -10.22 26.04 -8.24
N GLU A 12 -9.43 26.79 -9.01
CA GLU A 12 -9.85 28.07 -9.56
C GLU A 12 -11.03 27.98 -10.54
N THR A 13 -11.31 26.78 -11.06
CA THR A 13 -12.44 26.55 -11.99
C THR A 13 -13.80 26.72 -11.34
N GLN A 14 -13.91 26.59 -9.99
CA GLN A 14 -15.13 26.77 -9.25
C GLN A 14 -15.28 28.17 -8.63
N ILE A 15 -14.43 29.13 -8.98
CA ILE A 15 -14.57 30.52 -8.49
C ILE A 15 -15.97 31.05 -8.79
N ASP A 16 -16.56 31.73 -7.82
CA ASP A 16 -17.91 32.28 -7.77
C ASP A 16 -19.04 31.25 -7.63
N GLU A 17 -18.75 29.95 -7.65
CA GLU A 17 -19.74 28.93 -7.34
C GLU A 17 -20.01 28.84 -5.83
N THR A 18 -21.21 28.38 -5.48
CA THR A 18 -21.56 28.01 -4.11
C THR A 18 -21.19 26.55 -3.87
N ALA A 19 -20.28 26.31 -2.92
CA ALA A 19 -19.88 24.97 -2.51
C ALA A 19 -20.42 24.63 -1.13
N THR A 20 -20.96 23.42 -0.98
CA THR A 20 -21.25 22.80 0.31
C THR A 20 -20.23 21.70 0.58
N LEU A 21 -19.50 21.84 1.67
CA LEU A 21 -18.42 20.96 2.09
C LEU A 21 -18.79 20.20 3.35
N CYS A 22 -18.37 18.95 3.47
CA CYS A 22 -18.43 18.19 4.72
C CYS A 22 -17.03 17.61 4.99
N GLY A 23 -16.52 17.84 6.20
CA GLY A 23 -15.18 17.38 6.56
C GLY A 23 -14.83 17.64 8.01
N TRP A 24 -13.60 17.38 8.35
CA TRP A 24 -13.03 17.59 9.68
C TRP A 24 -12.26 18.90 9.71
N VAL A 25 -12.32 19.60 10.86
CA VAL A 25 -11.48 20.79 11.10
C VAL A 25 -10.05 20.33 11.35
N HIS A 26 -9.19 20.54 10.37
CA HIS A 26 -7.78 20.26 10.47
C HIS A 26 -7.05 21.30 11.34
N ARG A 27 -7.37 22.57 11.12
CA ARG A 27 -6.80 23.69 11.88
C ARG A 27 -7.78 24.85 11.96
N ARG A 28 -7.83 25.51 13.12
CA ARG A 28 -8.54 26.78 13.34
C ARG A 28 -7.54 27.87 13.69
N ARG A 29 -7.69 29.02 13.08
CA ARG A 29 -6.90 30.24 13.35
C ARG A 29 -7.87 31.42 13.48
N ASP A 30 -7.55 32.35 14.36
CA ASP A 30 -8.23 33.61 14.52
C ASP A 30 -7.23 34.74 14.27
N HIS A 31 -7.50 35.59 13.32
CA HIS A 31 -6.65 36.72 12.96
C HIS A 31 -7.50 37.97 12.80
N GLY A 32 -7.42 38.85 13.81
CA GLY A 32 -8.04 40.16 13.73
C GLY A 32 -9.57 40.15 13.63
N GLY A 33 -10.23 39.14 14.20
CA GLY A 33 -11.68 38.99 14.16
C GLY A 33 -12.23 38.28 12.93
N VAL A 34 -11.37 37.64 12.13
CA VAL A 34 -11.73 36.72 11.04
C VAL A 34 -11.29 35.32 11.41
N ILE A 35 -12.18 34.33 11.30
CA ILE A 35 -11.85 32.95 11.61
C ILE A 35 -11.53 32.18 10.33
N PHE A 36 -10.36 31.53 10.35
CA PHE A 36 -9.90 30.65 9.28
C PHE A 36 -9.99 29.19 9.74
N LEU A 37 -10.69 28.37 8.96
CA LEU A 37 -10.81 26.94 9.18
C LEU A 37 -10.16 26.20 8.00
N ASP A 38 -9.12 25.41 8.24
CA ASP A 38 -8.64 24.48 7.24
C ASP A 38 -9.50 23.21 7.36
N MET A 39 -10.38 22.99 6.40
CA MET A 39 -11.26 21.83 6.34
C MET A 39 -10.57 20.70 5.59
N ARG A 40 -10.62 19.50 6.15
CA ARG A 40 -10.05 18.29 5.59
C ARG A 40 -11.10 17.24 5.29
N ASP A 41 -10.98 16.63 4.16
CA ASP A 41 -11.66 15.36 3.86
C ASP A 41 -10.67 14.33 3.28
N ARG A 42 -11.17 13.26 2.70
CA ARG A 42 -10.31 12.23 2.12
C ARG A 42 -9.48 12.71 0.92
N ASP A 43 -9.91 13.76 0.23
CA ASP A 43 -9.26 14.21 -1.00
C ASP A 43 -8.32 15.41 -0.78
N GLY A 44 -8.33 15.99 0.41
CA GLY A 44 -7.36 17.03 0.78
C GLY A 44 -7.93 18.12 1.68
N LEU A 45 -7.34 19.30 1.57
CA LEU A 45 -7.59 20.47 2.40
C LEU A 45 -8.16 21.63 1.57
N VAL A 46 -9.04 22.42 2.20
CA VAL A 46 -9.43 23.74 1.70
C VAL A 46 -9.53 24.72 2.86
N GLN A 47 -9.10 25.97 2.65
CA GLN A 47 -9.32 27.04 3.62
C GLN A 47 -10.73 27.56 3.50
N VAL A 48 -11.42 27.67 4.62
CA VAL A 48 -12.70 28.37 4.76
C VAL A 48 -12.48 29.61 5.59
N VAL A 49 -13.01 30.74 5.16
CA VAL A 49 -12.93 32.02 5.83
C VAL A 49 -14.31 32.37 6.35
N ILE A 50 -14.42 32.72 7.62
CA ILE A 50 -15.67 33.16 8.24
C ILE A 50 -15.48 34.59 8.73
N ASP A 51 -16.21 35.47 8.06
CA ASP A 51 -16.19 36.91 8.39
C ASP A 51 -17.22 37.22 9.49
N PRO A 52 -17.02 38.26 10.32
CA PRO A 52 -17.96 38.70 11.32
C PRO A 52 -19.28 39.21 10.71
N ASP A 53 -19.30 39.51 9.41
CA ASP A 53 -20.52 39.91 8.66
C ASP A 53 -21.57 38.78 8.58
N THR A 54 -21.21 37.57 8.98
CA THR A 54 -22.10 36.43 9.13
C THR A 54 -22.18 35.99 10.61
N PRO A 55 -22.90 36.68 11.47
CA PRO A 55 -22.80 36.55 12.93
C PRO A 55 -23.15 35.15 13.46
N GLU A 56 -24.09 34.45 12.85
CA GLU A 56 -24.46 33.08 13.25
C GLU A 56 -23.36 32.07 12.90
N ALA A 57 -22.82 32.16 11.69
CA ALA A 57 -21.71 31.33 11.28
C ALA A 57 -20.43 31.62 12.09
N PHE A 58 -20.19 32.92 12.37
CA PHE A 58 -19.05 33.34 13.17
C PHE A 58 -19.16 32.84 14.62
N ALA A 59 -20.30 32.97 15.26
CA ALA A 59 -20.53 32.48 16.61
C ALA A 59 -20.41 30.95 16.73
N THR A 60 -20.75 30.24 15.66
CA THR A 60 -20.54 28.79 15.55
C THR A 60 -19.05 28.47 15.37
N ALA A 61 -18.34 29.13 14.44
CA ALA A 61 -16.94 28.94 14.15
C ALA A 61 -16.02 29.25 15.34
N ASP A 62 -16.42 30.19 16.22
CA ASP A 62 -15.67 30.52 17.43
C ASP A 62 -15.60 29.34 18.42
N LYS A 63 -16.64 28.53 18.48
CA LYS A 63 -16.73 27.35 19.37
C LYS A 63 -16.08 26.10 18.78
N VAL A 64 -15.78 26.10 17.48
CA VAL A 64 -15.22 24.95 16.77
C VAL A 64 -13.80 24.65 17.27
N ARG A 65 -13.49 23.37 17.38
CA ARG A 65 -12.16 22.86 17.74
C ARG A 65 -11.66 21.89 16.67
N SER A 66 -10.39 21.52 16.76
CA SER A 66 -9.78 20.52 15.87
C SER A 66 -10.59 19.22 15.86
N GLU A 67 -10.68 18.62 14.69
CA GLU A 67 -11.38 17.36 14.41
C GLU A 67 -12.91 17.41 14.58
N PHE A 68 -13.53 18.57 14.86
CA PHE A 68 -14.97 18.70 14.71
C PHE A 68 -15.38 18.39 13.28
N VAL A 69 -16.51 17.73 13.11
CA VAL A 69 -17.09 17.44 11.79
C VAL A 69 -18.07 18.55 11.46
N LEU A 70 -17.81 19.25 10.38
CA LEU A 70 -18.63 20.37 9.95
C LEU A 70 -19.24 20.15 8.56
N LYS A 71 -20.39 20.74 8.35
CA LYS A 71 -20.94 21.06 7.04
C LYS A 71 -20.91 22.56 6.88
N ILE A 72 -20.27 23.06 5.81
CA ILE A 72 -20.11 24.47 5.54
C ILE A 72 -20.61 24.77 4.13
N THR A 73 -21.49 25.76 4.00
CA THR A 73 -21.93 26.29 2.69
C THR A 73 -21.34 27.68 2.50
N GLY A 74 -20.70 27.92 1.39
CA GLY A 74 -20.06 29.19 1.09
C GLY A 74 -19.71 29.38 -0.37
N ARG A 75 -19.28 30.59 -0.73
CA ARG A 75 -18.84 30.94 -2.07
C ARG A 75 -17.35 30.70 -2.23
N VAL A 76 -16.94 30.00 -3.29
CA VAL A 76 -15.54 29.84 -3.67
C VAL A 76 -15.02 31.17 -4.22
N ARG A 77 -13.89 31.64 -3.72
CA ARG A 77 -13.23 32.84 -4.20
C ARG A 77 -11.72 32.66 -4.29
N ARG A 78 -11.05 33.51 -5.07
CA ARG A 78 -9.60 33.58 -5.07
C ARG A 78 -9.09 34.11 -3.72
N ARG A 79 -7.99 33.56 -3.22
CA ARG A 79 -7.32 34.14 -2.05
C ARG A 79 -6.79 35.52 -2.38
N TYR A 80 -6.61 36.35 -1.37
CA TYR A 80 -5.94 37.63 -1.55
C TYR A 80 -4.49 37.42 -2.03
N ALA A 81 -4.03 38.32 -2.89
CA ALA A 81 -2.68 38.26 -3.42
C ALA A 81 -1.64 38.25 -2.29
N GLY A 82 -0.70 37.28 -2.33
CA GLY A 82 0.32 37.07 -1.31
C GLY A 82 -0.14 36.16 -0.15
N THR A 83 -1.34 35.60 -0.18
CA THR A 83 -1.84 34.62 0.81
C THR A 83 -2.04 33.21 0.23
N GLU A 84 -1.58 33.00 -1.01
CA GLU A 84 -1.64 31.70 -1.67
C GLU A 84 -0.76 30.68 -0.94
N ASN A 85 -1.18 29.42 -0.98
CA ASN A 85 -0.46 28.33 -0.33
C ASN A 85 -0.08 27.23 -1.33
N ALA A 86 1.17 27.22 -1.77
CA ALA A 86 1.69 26.26 -2.74
C ALA A 86 1.67 24.79 -2.24
N ASN A 87 1.53 24.56 -0.93
CA ASN A 87 1.48 23.22 -0.34
C ASN A 87 0.08 22.61 -0.36
N MET A 88 -0.92 23.28 -0.92
CA MET A 88 -2.29 22.79 -1.03
C MET A 88 -2.75 22.84 -2.48
N VAL A 89 -3.42 21.83 -2.95
CA VAL A 89 -4.06 21.82 -4.29
C VAL A 89 -5.05 22.98 -4.42
N SER A 90 -5.83 23.25 -3.38
CA SER A 90 -6.76 24.37 -3.27
C SER A 90 -6.10 25.69 -2.89
N GLY A 91 -4.76 25.78 -2.93
CA GLY A 91 -4.03 26.90 -2.34
C GLY A 91 -4.22 28.26 -2.98
N GLN A 92 -4.77 28.32 -4.20
CA GLN A 92 -5.11 29.56 -4.91
C GLN A 92 -6.49 30.10 -4.53
N ILE A 93 -7.34 29.27 -3.92
CA ILE A 93 -8.72 29.61 -3.58
C ILE A 93 -9.01 29.42 -2.10
N GLU A 94 -10.12 29.98 -1.68
CA GLU A 94 -10.70 29.76 -0.38
C GLU A 94 -12.22 29.79 -0.49
N VAL A 95 -12.92 29.28 0.52
CA VAL A 95 -14.39 29.33 0.60
C VAL A 95 -14.80 30.39 1.61
N LEU A 96 -15.51 31.42 1.17
CA LEU A 96 -16.17 32.38 2.07
C LEU A 96 -17.42 31.71 2.64
N GLY A 97 -17.30 31.16 3.86
CA GLY A 97 -18.36 30.42 4.51
C GLY A 97 -19.48 31.33 4.99
N LYS A 98 -20.71 30.95 4.67
CA LYS A 98 -21.93 31.69 5.06
C LYS A 98 -22.78 30.93 6.09
N GLU A 99 -22.76 29.61 5.99
CA GLU A 99 -23.51 28.73 6.86
C GLU A 99 -22.60 27.65 7.42
N ILE A 100 -22.67 27.40 8.72
CA ILE A 100 -21.93 26.35 9.42
C ILE A 100 -22.87 25.52 10.25
N GLU A 101 -22.85 24.21 10.03
CA GLU A 101 -23.51 23.21 10.84
C GLU A 101 -22.48 22.31 11.49
N VAL A 102 -22.52 22.17 12.82
CA VAL A 102 -21.69 21.18 13.53
C VAL A 102 -22.39 19.82 13.46
N LEU A 103 -21.89 18.92 12.63
CA LEU A 103 -22.44 17.57 12.50
C LEU A 103 -22.04 16.68 13.67
N ALA A 104 -20.80 16.83 14.17
CA ALA A 104 -20.34 16.17 15.38
C ALA A 104 -19.23 16.97 16.05
N ALA A 105 -19.29 17.12 17.34
CA ALA A 105 -18.20 17.63 18.16
C ALA A 105 -17.25 16.48 18.49
N SER A 106 -15.94 16.78 18.46
CA SER A 106 -14.89 15.83 18.81
C SER A 106 -14.26 16.19 20.15
N GLU A 107 -13.92 15.19 20.92
CA GLU A 107 -12.95 15.34 22.01
C GLU A 107 -11.56 15.58 21.43
N THR A 108 -10.65 16.10 22.27
CA THR A 108 -9.26 16.30 21.84
C THR A 108 -8.62 14.98 21.49
N PRO A 109 -8.09 14.80 20.27
CA PRO A 109 -7.39 13.57 19.88
C PRO A 109 -6.19 13.27 20.78
N PRO A 110 -5.83 12.00 20.99
CA PRO A 110 -4.68 11.61 21.82
C PRO A 110 -3.32 12.01 21.25
N PHE A 111 -3.29 12.40 19.98
CA PHE A 111 -2.11 12.95 19.30
C PHE A 111 -2.56 13.91 18.19
N PRO A 112 -1.71 14.89 17.81
CA PRO A 112 -2.04 15.80 16.73
C PRO A 112 -2.10 15.10 15.37
N LEU A 113 -3.17 15.37 14.62
CA LEU A 113 -3.40 14.85 13.27
C LEU A 113 -2.98 15.84 12.18
N ASN A 114 -2.61 17.05 12.56
CA ASN A 114 -2.28 18.17 11.70
C ASN A 114 -0.77 18.49 11.63
N ASP A 115 0.06 17.63 12.22
CA ASP A 115 1.51 17.79 12.22
C ASP A 115 2.17 16.50 11.72
N ASP A 116 2.73 16.55 10.53
CA ASP A 116 3.41 15.41 9.89
C ASP A 116 4.77 15.08 10.55
N ASN A 117 5.33 16.03 11.34
CA ASN A 117 6.64 15.89 11.97
C ASN A 117 6.57 15.36 13.42
N THR A 118 5.40 15.04 13.95
CA THR A 118 5.29 14.51 15.30
C THR A 118 5.80 13.08 15.37
N ASN A 119 6.79 12.85 16.21
CA ASN A 119 7.31 11.52 16.53
C ASN A 119 6.33 10.79 17.47
N ILE A 120 5.24 10.28 16.90
CA ILE A 120 4.22 9.53 17.62
C ILE A 120 4.65 8.06 17.67
N SER A 121 4.68 7.47 18.88
CA SER A 121 5.04 6.06 19.01
C SER A 121 4.10 5.15 18.22
N GLU A 122 4.63 4.08 17.69
CA GLU A 122 3.86 3.10 16.91
C GLU A 122 2.72 2.48 17.75
N GLU A 123 2.96 2.24 19.05
CA GLU A 123 1.95 1.72 19.97
C GLU A 123 0.70 2.62 20.04
N ILE A 124 0.88 3.94 20.17
CA ILE A 124 -0.23 4.90 20.19
C ILE A 124 -0.93 4.94 18.83
N ARG A 125 -0.18 4.92 17.73
CA ARG A 125 -0.73 4.90 16.37
C ARG A 125 -1.55 3.63 16.11
N LEU A 126 -1.10 2.48 16.60
CA LEU A 126 -1.83 1.21 16.50
C LEU A 126 -3.08 1.20 17.36
N LYS A 127 -2.99 1.70 18.61
CA LYS A 127 -4.14 1.80 19.52
C LYS A 127 -5.26 2.68 18.95
N TYR A 128 -4.90 3.79 18.33
CA TYR A 128 -5.84 4.75 17.73
C TYR A 128 -5.76 4.74 16.19
N ARG A 129 -5.68 3.56 15.61
CA ARG A 129 -5.48 3.37 14.16
C ARG A 129 -6.50 4.10 13.31
N PHE A 130 -7.76 4.19 13.76
CA PHE A 130 -8.84 4.90 13.10
C PHE A 130 -8.59 6.42 13.01
N LEU A 131 -7.82 7.00 13.91
CA LEU A 131 -7.34 8.38 13.82
C LEU A 131 -6.08 8.49 12.96
N ASP A 132 -5.13 7.56 13.11
CA ASP A 132 -3.90 7.55 12.34
C ASP A 132 -4.16 7.48 10.81
N ILE A 133 -5.23 6.80 10.41
CA ILE A 133 -5.68 6.72 9.00
C ILE A 133 -6.06 8.12 8.42
N ARG A 134 -6.41 9.10 9.26
CA ARG A 134 -6.68 10.47 8.81
C ARG A 134 -5.42 11.24 8.39
N ARG A 135 -4.24 10.78 8.79
CA ARG A 135 -2.96 11.37 8.39
C ARG A 135 -2.67 11.05 6.92
N PRO A 136 -2.15 12.02 6.15
CA PRO A 136 -1.90 11.86 4.72
C PRO A 136 -1.10 10.60 4.40
N GLU A 137 0.00 10.36 5.13
CA GLU A 137 0.88 9.20 4.94
C GLU A 137 0.11 7.86 4.96
N MET A 138 -0.79 7.67 5.93
CA MET A 138 -1.55 6.43 6.07
C MET A 138 -2.67 6.33 5.05
N LEU A 139 -3.34 7.44 4.78
CA LEU A 139 -4.39 7.51 3.76
C LEU A 139 -3.82 7.18 2.37
N ASP A 140 -2.64 7.72 2.05
CA ASP A 140 -1.99 7.49 0.76
C ASP A 140 -1.55 6.02 0.58
N ARG A 141 -1.11 5.36 1.64
CA ARG A 141 -0.84 3.91 1.61
C ARG A 141 -2.10 3.10 1.28
N LEU A 142 -3.24 3.45 1.87
CA LEU A 142 -4.52 2.79 1.57
C LEU A 142 -4.98 3.06 0.14
N ARG A 143 -4.83 4.29 -0.34
CA ARG A 143 -5.12 4.66 -1.73
C ARG A 143 -4.23 3.92 -2.71
N PHE A 144 -2.93 3.87 -2.42
CA PHE A 144 -1.97 3.13 -3.24
C PHE A 144 -2.35 1.66 -3.34
N ARG A 145 -2.63 1.01 -2.19
CA ARG A 145 -3.07 -0.38 -2.17
C ARG A 145 -4.35 -0.60 -2.98
N SER A 146 -5.32 0.31 -2.87
CA SER A 146 -6.58 0.23 -3.64
C SER A 146 -6.33 0.34 -5.14
N LYS A 147 -5.49 1.29 -5.57
CA LYS A 147 -5.11 1.45 -6.99
C LYS A 147 -4.35 0.22 -7.51
N LEU A 148 -3.39 -0.28 -6.74
CA LEU A 148 -2.63 -1.48 -7.06
C LEU A 148 -3.56 -2.69 -7.27
N THR A 149 -4.47 -2.93 -6.33
CA THR A 149 -5.41 -4.05 -6.43
C THR A 149 -6.31 -3.95 -7.66
N ASN A 150 -6.80 -2.74 -7.95
CA ASN A 150 -7.63 -2.51 -9.15
C ASN A 150 -6.85 -2.73 -10.45
N LEU A 151 -5.61 -2.24 -10.53
CA LEU A 151 -4.73 -2.46 -11.67
C LEU A 151 -4.50 -3.96 -11.92
N ILE A 152 -4.21 -4.71 -10.86
CA ILE A 152 -3.97 -6.17 -10.94
C ILE A 152 -5.22 -6.89 -11.45
N ARG A 153 -6.40 -6.54 -10.92
CA ARG A 153 -7.67 -7.13 -11.38
C ARG A 153 -7.90 -6.87 -12.86
N ASN A 154 -7.84 -5.62 -13.28
CA ASN A 154 -8.03 -5.26 -14.69
C ASN A 154 -7.02 -6.00 -15.59
N TYR A 155 -5.75 -6.09 -15.16
CA TYR A 155 -4.72 -6.79 -15.92
C TYR A 155 -5.06 -8.27 -16.13
N PHE A 156 -5.46 -8.97 -15.08
CA PHE A 156 -5.80 -10.39 -15.20
C PHE A 156 -7.09 -10.60 -15.99
N GLU A 157 -8.10 -9.77 -15.80
CA GLU A 157 -9.35 -9.81 -16.60
C GLU A 157 -9.09 -9.58 -18.08
N ASP A 158 -8.26 -8.56 -18.43
CA ASP A 158 -7.85 -8.27 -19.80
C ASP A 158 -7.09 -9.43 -20.45
N ASN A 159 -6.43 -10.29 -19.65
CA ASN A 159 -5.72 -11.47 -20.09
C ASN A 159 -6.55 -12.77 -20.00
N GLY A 160 -7.86 -12.66 -19.78
CA GLY A 160 -8.82 -13.76 -19.79
C GLY A 160 -8.82 -14.63 -18.53
N PHE A 161 -8.30 -14.11 -17.41
CA PHE A 161 -8.38 -14.79 -16.12
C PHE A 161 -9.71 -14.52 -15.42
N LEU A 162 -10.18 -15.50 -14.66
CA LEU A 162 -11.37 -15.39 -13.82
C LEU A 162 -10.97 -15.15 -12.37
N ASP A 163 -11.54 -14.11 -11.73
CA ASP A 163 -11.43 -13.89 -10.28
C ASP A 163 -12.39 -14.83 -9.56
N VAL A 164 -11.87 -15.84 -8.86
CA VAL A 164 -12.69 -16.82 -8.15
C VAL A 164 -12.32 -16.83 -6.67
N GLU A 165 -13.28 -16.42 -5.84
CA GLU A 165 -13.14 -16.51 -4.39
C GLU A 165 -13.22 -17.96 -3.90
N THR A 166 -12.28 -18.35 -3.05
CA THR A 166 -12.20 -19.66 -2.45
C THR A 166 -12.56 -19.63 -0.95
N PRO A 167 -13.06 -20.73 -0.37
CA PRO A 167 -13.39 -20.77 1.05
C PRO A 167 -12.20 -20.49 1.96
N ILE A 168 -12.44 -19.72 3.04
CA ILE A 168 -11.45 -19.46 4.10
C ILE A 168 -11.56 -20.48 5.23
N LEU A 169 -12.76 -20.94 5.58
CA LEU A 169 -12.92 -22.03 6.53
C LEU A 169 -12.78 -23.36 5.78
N THR A 170 -11.59 -23.95 5.85
CA THR A 170 -11.25 -25.15 5.07
C THR A 170 -10.80 -26.29 5.95
N ARG A 171 -10.39 -27.37 5.34
CA ARG A 171 -9.68 -28.46 5.97
C ARG A 171 -8.19 -28.14 6.01
N ALA A 172 -7.49 -28.58 7.08
CA ALA A 172 -6.03 -28.48 7.17
C ALA A 172 -5.35 -29.15 5.97
N THR A 173 -4.37 -28.46 5.38
CA THR A 173 -3.57 -28.94 4.27
C THR A 173 -2.07 -28.85 4.61
N PRO A 174 -1.25 -29.85 4.27
CA PRO A 174 0.17 -29.84 4.55
C PRO A 174 0.93 -29.00 3.51
N GLU A 175 0.98 -27.67 3.71
CA GLU A 175 1.66 -26.75 2.78
C GLU A 175 2.98 -26.17 3.29
N GLY A 176 3.54 -26.74 4.37
CA GLY A 176 4.88 -26.36 4.88
C GLY A 176 4.88 -25.48 6.13
N ALA A 177 3.87 -24.62 6.34
CA ALA A 177 3.66 -23.89 7.60
C ALA A 177 2.68 -24.62 8.51
N ARG A 178 2.51 -24.16 9.74
CA ARG A 178 1.41 -24.60 10.61
C ARG A 178 0.13 -23.82 10.26
N ASP A 179 -1.01 -24.54 10.34
CA ASP A 179 -2.31 -23.95 10.12
C ASP A 179 -2.85 -23.28 11.39
N TYR A 180 -3.51 -22.14 11.25
CA TYR A 180 -4.39 -21.64 12.30
C TYR A 180 -5.68 -22.45 12.33
N LEU A 181 -6.02 -22.99 13.50
CA LEU A 181 -7.20 -23.80 13.70
C LEU A 181 -8.36 -23.01 14.28
N VAL A 182 -9.55 -23.21 13.74
CA VAL A 182 -10.80 -22.61 14.23
C VAL A 182 -11.70 -23.73 14.75
N PRO A 183 -12.00 -23.77 16.06
CA PRO A 183 -12.87 -24.80 16.60
C PRO A 183 -14.27 -24.78 15.98
N SER A 184 -14.79 -25.94 15.62
CA SER A 184 -16.16 -26.07 15.15
C SER A 184 -17.13 -26.13 16.35
N ARG A 185 -18.08 -25.19 16.37
CA ARG A 185 -19.15 -25.20 17.38
C ARG A 185 -20.23 -26.22 17.07
N VAL A 186 -20.40 -26.60 15.81
CA VAL A 186 -21.44 -27.54 15.35
C VAL A 186 -20.98 -28.99 15.51
N SER A 187 -19.68 -29.26 15.29
CA SER A 187 -19.11 -30.60 15.36
C SER A 187 -18.07 -30.65 16.47
N ASN A 188 -18.45 -31.24 17.62
CA ASN A 188 -17.57 -31.31 18.78
C ASN A 188 -16.27 -32.08 18.45
N GLY A 189 -15.15 -31.55 18.87
CA GLY A 189 -13.81 -32.13 18.63
C GLY A 189 -13.28 -31.96 17.21
N SER A 190 -13.99 -31.23 16.35
CA SER A 190 -13.55 -30.91 15.00
C SER A 190 -13.10 -29.47 14.87
N PHE A 191 -12.20 -29.21 13.90
CA PHE A 191 -11.64 -27.90 13.63
C PHE A 191 -11.70 -27.60 12.12
N TYR A 192 -11.91 -26.34 11.80
CA TYR A 192 -11.53 -25.78 10.51
C TYR A 192 -10.09 -25.30 10.58
N ALA A 193 -9.44 -25.20 9.42
CA ALA A 193 -8.17 -24.52 9.27
C ALA A 193 -8.32 -23.28 8.41
N LEU A 194 -7.55 -22.22 8.70
CA LEU A 194 -7.42 -21.07 7.81
C LEU A 194 -6.39 -21.40 6.72
N PRO A 195 -6.62 -21.05 5.45
CA PRO A 195 -5.78 -21.47 4.35
C PRO A 195 -4.41 -20.79 4.37
N GLN A 196 -3.36 -21.55 4.17
CA GLN A 196 -2.01 -21.02 3.92
C GLN A 196 -1.89 -20.42 2.52
N SER A 197 -2.62 -21.00 1.57
CA SER A 197 -2.90 -20.54 0.23
C SER A 197 -4.16 -21.26 -0.30
N PRO A 198 -4.79 -20.81 -1.39
CA PRO A 198 -5.92 -21.52 -2.00
C PRO A 198 -5.49 -22.72 -2.87
N GLN A 199 -4.35 -23.35 -2.59
CA GLN A 199 -3.69 -24.33 -3.45
C GLN A 199 -4.60 -25.47 -3.90
N LEU A 200 -5.33 -26.10 -2.97
CA LEU A 200 -6.22 -27.20 -3.31
C LEU A 200 -7.38 -26.74 -4.21
N PHE A 201 -7.95 -25.60 -3.91
CA PHE A 201 -9.10 -25.08 -4.67
C PHE A 201 -8.71 -24.67 -6.08
N LYS A 202 -7.60 -23.98 -6.27
CA LYS A 202 -7.16 -23.58 -7.60
C LYS A 202 -6.82 -24.76 -8.50
N GLN A 203 -6.24 -25.83 -7.94
CA GLN A 203 -6.06 -27.08 -8.68
C GLN A 203 -7.38 -27.73 -9.09
N LEU A 204 -8.37 -27.74 -8.18
CA LEU A 204 -9.71 -28.24 -8.51
C LEU A 204 -10.41 -27.37 -9.57
N LEU A 205 -10.17 -26.07 -9.58
CA LEU A 205 -10.70 -25.18 -10.63
C LEU A 205 -10.08 -25.51 -12.00
N MET A 206 -8.77 -25.83 -12.05
CA MET A 206 -8.14 -26.31 -13.29
C MET A 206 -8.75 -27.63 -13.77
N VAL A 207 -8.96 -28.59 -12.85
CA VAL A 207 -9.66 -29.86 -13.18
C VAL A 207 -11.10 -29.60 -13.62
N GLY A 208 -11.76 -28.59 -13.06
CA GLY A 208 -13.11 -28.15 -13.40
C GLY A 208 -13.21 -27.40 -14.74
N GLY A 209 -12.09 -27.17 -15.43
CA GLY A 209 -12.07 -26.54 -16.75
C GLY A 209 -11.89 -25.01 -16.74
N ILE A 210 -11.55 -24.41 -15.58
CA ILE A 210 -11.15 -23.00 -15.50
C ILE A 210 -9.64 -22.96 -15.75
N ASP A 211 -9.24 -22.64 -16.95
CA ASP A 211 -7.83 -22.72 -17.39
C ASP A 211 -7.00 -21.48 -17.02
N ARG A 212 -7.63 -20.40 -16.56
CA ARG A 212 -6.97 -19.17 -16.09
C ARG A 212 -7.70 -18.62 -14.87
N TYR A 213 -7.13 -18.84 -13.72
CA TYR A 213 -7.65 -18.40 -12.43
C TYR A 213 -6.70 -17.38 -11.79
N TYR A 214 -7.27 -16.37 -11.12
CA TYR A 214 -6.56 -15.55 -10.15
C TYR A 214 -7.45 -15.21 -8.96
N GLN A 215 -6.83 -14.80 -7.87
CA GLN A 215 -7.52 -14.27 -6.69
C GLN A 215 -6.57 -13.34 -5.90
N ILE A 216 -7.11 -12.26 -5.36
CA ILE A 216 -6.42 -11.49 -4.32
C ILE A 216 -6.75 -12.15 -2.98
N ALA A 217 -6.01 -13.19 -2.65
CA ALA A 217 -6.32 -14.14 -1.58
C ALA A 217 -5.80 -13.69 -0.21
N LYS A 218 -6.61 -13.90 0.82
CA LYS A 218 -6.17 -13.85 2.22
C LYS A 218 -5.54 -15.19 2.60
N CYS A 219 -4.32 -15.12 3.13
CA CYS A 219 -3.53 -16.29 3.52
C CYS A 219 -3.07 -16.17 4.96
N PHE A 220 -2.93 -17.32 5.63
CA PHE A 220 -2.63 -17.39 7.05
C PHE A 220 -1.53 -18.44 7.30
N ARG A 221 -0.50 -18.09 8.05
CA ARG A 221 0.58 -19.02 8.41
C ARG A 221 1.00 -18.79 9.85
N ASP A 222 0.93 -19.83 10.67
CA ASP A 222 1.39 -19.82 12.06
C ASP A 222 2.90 -20.11 12.09
N GLU A 223 3.67 -19.08 11.75
CA GLU A 223 5.13 -19.10 11.70
C GLU A 223 5.72 -17.98 12.55
N ASP A 224 7.02 -18.08 12.84
CA ASP A 224 7.76 -17.02 13.50
C ASP A 224 7.76 -15.73 12.70
N LEU A 225 7.45 -14.63 13.36
CA LEU A 225 7.41 -13.31 12.74
C LEU A 225 8.82 -12.85 12.33
N ARG A 226 8.90 -12.20 11.18
CA ARG A 226 10.09 -11.51 10.69
C ARG A 226 9.69 -10.13 10.19
N ALA A 227 10.68 -9.30 9.83
CA ALA A 227 10.42 -7.95 9.35
C ALA A 227 9.44 -7.90 8.14
N ASP A 228 9.47 -8.92 7.30
CA ASP A 228 8.70 -9.07 6.06
C ASP A 228 7.62 -10.17 6.12
N ARG A 229 7.43 -10.83 7.28
CA ARG A 229 6.47 -11.92 7.46
C ARG A 229 5.44 -11.60 8.53
N GLN A 230 4.19 -11.68 8.13
CA GLN A 230 3.03 -11.51 8.99
C GLN A 230 2.19 -12.80 9.02
N PRO A 231 1.50 -13.12 10.12
CA PRO A 231 0.69 -14.32 10.24
C PRO A 231 -0.53 -14.31 9.30
N GLU A 232 -1.02 -13.11 8.97
CA GLU A 232 -2.05 -12.86 7.97
C GLU A 232 -1.48 -11.94 6.89
N PHE A 233 -1.57 -12.35 5.64
CA PHE A 233 -1.08 -11.58 4.50
C PHE A 233 -1.94 -11.78 3.26
N THR A 234 -1.68 -11.01 2.23
CA THR A 234 -2.42 -11.08 0.97
C THR A 234 -1.49 -11.58 -0.13
N GLN A 235 -1.96 -12.55 -0.91
CA GLN A 235 -1.29 -13.03 -2.13
C GLN A 235 -2.06 -12.59 -3.37
N ILE A 236 -1.32 -12.32 -4.45
CA ILE A 236 -1.85 -12.43 -5.80
C ILE A 236 -1.66 -13.90 -6.16
N ASP A 237 -2.72 -14.67 -6.05
CA ASP A 237 -2.69 -16.10 -6.34
C ASP A 237 -3.16 -16.34 -7.76
N VAL A 238 -2.41 -17.15 -8.51
CA VAL A 238 -2.64 -17.39 -9.94
C VAL A 238 -2.45 -18.88 -10.23
N GLU A 239 -3.30 -19.43 -11.06
CA GLU A 239 -3.13 -20.79 -11.59
C GLU A 239 -3.56 -20.83 -13.06
N THR A 240 -2.81 -21.57 -13.87
CA THR A 240 -3.07 -21.67 -15.30
C THR A 240 -2.94 -23.10 -15.80
N SER A 241 -3.72 -23.45 -16.81
CA SER A 241 -3.54 -24.64 -17.65
C SER A 241 -3.02 -24.21 -19.01
N PHE A 242 -2.34 -25.13 -19.72
CA PHE A 242 -1.89 -24.96 -21.11
C PHE A 242 -0.95 -23.75 -21.35
N MET A 243 -0.21 -23.32 -20.33
CA MET A 243 0.83 -22.32 -20.44
C MET A 243 2.18 -22.92 -20.05
N SER A 244 3.23 -22.53 -20.77
CA SER A 244 4.61 -22.88 -20.43
C SER A 244 5.11 -21.98 -19.30
N ASP A 245 6.26 -22.33 -18.72
CA ASP A 245 6.97 -21.50 -17.75
C ASP A 245 7.38 -20.15 -18.34
N ASP A 246 7.80 -20.12 -19.61
CA ASP A 246 8.09 -18.87 -20.32
C ASP A 246 6.87 -17.98 -20.48
N ASP A 247 5.69 -18.52 -20.81
CA ASP A 247 4.45 -17.77 -20.93
C ASP A 247 4.06 -17.13 -19.59
N ILE A 248 4.22 -17.86 -18.48
CA ILE A 248 3.93 -17.35 -17.13
C ILE A 248 4.94 -16.27 -16.74
N MET A 249 6.22 -16.47 -17.04
CA MET A 249 7.24 -15.44 -16.78
C MET A 249 6.95 -14.17 -17.56
N ASP A 250 6.59 -14.25 -18.85
CA ASP A 250 6.24 -13.08 -19.66
C ASP A 250 4.97 -12.36 -19.15
N LEU A 251 3.97 -13.12 -18.72
CA LEU A 251 2.75 -12.58 -18.11
C LEU A 251 3.08 -11.78 -16.84
N MET A 252 3.88 -12.36 -15.93
CA MET A 252 4.22 -11.72 -14.66
C MET A 252 5.21 -10.57 -14.82
N GLU A 253 6.13 -10.65 -15.76
CA GLU A 253 7.03 -9.55 -16.13
C GLU A 253 6.22 -8.35 -16.63
N THR A 254 5.28 -8.58 -17.54
CA THR A 254 4.42 -7.53 -18.10
C THR A 254 3.57 -6.88 -17.01
N LEU A 255 2.98 -7.66 -16.10
CA LEU A 255 2.27 -7.13 -14.94
C LEU A 255 3.17 -6.26 -14.07
N THR A 256 4.38 -6.75 -13.76
CA THR A 256 5.32 -6.02 -12.90
C THR A 256 5.73 -4.68 -13.52
N VAL A 257 6.12 -4.68 -14.80
CA VAL A 257 6.47 -3.45 -15.53
C VAL A 257 5.30 -2.46 -15.53
N LYS A 258 4.07 -2.95 -15.79
CA LYS A 258 2.85 -2.13 -15.78
C LYS A 258 2.58 -1.52 -14.41
N MET A 259 2.70 -2.30 -13.32
CA MET A 259 2.51 -1.81 -11.95
C MET A 259 3.48 -0.67 -11.62
N PHE A 260 4.76 -0.84 -11.91
CA PHE A 260 5.76 0.20 -11.61
C PHE A 260 5.57 1.45 -12.47
N LYS A 261 5.24 1.27 -13.74
CA LYS A 261 4.98 2.39 -14.65
C LYS A 261 3.77 3.22 -14.22
N GLU A 262 2.63 2.57 -13.97
CA GLU A 262 1.37 3.29 -13.72
C GLU A 262 1.26 3.84 -12.30
N LEU A 263 1.91 3.20 -11.31
CA LEU A 263 1.78 3.60 -9.92
C LEU A 263 2.94 4.44 -9.40
N LEU A 264 4.13 4.29 -9.98
CA LEU A 264 5.37 4.92 -9.50
C LEU A 264 6.08 5.73 -10.56
N ASP A 265 5.57 5.76 -11.80
CA ASP A 265 6.21 6.38 -12.98
C ASP A 265 7.65 5.89 -13.22
N VAL A 266 7.90 4.61 -12.88
CA VAL A 266 9.18 3.94 -13.10
C VAL A 266 9.06 3.00 -14.29
N GLN A 267 9.88 3.22 -15.29
CA GLN A 267 9.94 2.36 -16.48
C GLN A 267 11.13 1.41 -16.40
N PHE A 268 10.86 0.13 -16.58
CA PHE A 268 11.87 -0.90 -16.70
C PHE A 268 12.00 -1.35 -18.16
N ASP A 269 13.23 -1.70 -18.54
CA ASP A 269 13.47 -2.53 -19.70
C ASP A 269 13.07 -3.99 -19.41
N LYS A 270 13.30 -4.88 -20.39
CA LYS A 270 13.07 -6.31 -20.20
C LYS A 270 13.94 -6.86 -19.06
N PHE A 271 13.34 -7.65 -18.18
CA PHE A 271 14.09 -8.26 -17.07
C PHE A 271 15.06 -9.33 -17.57
N PRO A 272 16.32 -9.36 -17.09
CA PRO A 272 17.26 -10.41 -17.44
C PRO A 272 16.79 -11.76 -16.89
N ARG A 273 16.88 -12.81 -17.71
CA ARG A 273 16.62 -14.19 -17.30
C ARG A 273 17.91 -14.90 -16.97
N MET A 274 17.91 -15.65 -15.91
CA MET A 274 19.07 -16.38 -15.41
C MET A 274 18.64 -17.77 -14.96
N THR A 275 19.43 -18.79 -15.30
CA THR A 275 19.17 -20.14 -14.79
C THR A 275 19.53 -20.22 -13.30
N TYR A 276 18.91 -21.16 -12.57
CA TYR A 276 19.29 -21.43 -11.17
C TYR A 276 20.78 -21.78 -11.05
N THR A 277 21.30 -22.59 -11.98
CA THR A 277 22.71 -22.99 -12.03
C THR A 277 23.62 -21.77 -12.14
N ASP A 278 23.29 -20.82 -13.03
CA ASP A 278 24.09 -19.61 -13.21
C ASP A 278 24.02 -18.70 -12.01
N ALA A 279 22.82 -18.55 -11.41
CA ALA A 279 22.63 -17.76 -10.20
C ALA A 279 23.46 -18.30 -9.02
N MET A 280 23.42 -19.60 -8.80
CA MET A 280 24.20 -20.24 -7.74
C MET A 280 25.70 -20.24 -8.05
N ARG A 281 26.09 -20.39 -9.33
CA ARG A 281 27.47 -20.34 -9.74
C ARG A 281 28.08 -18.96 -9.56
N ASP A 282 27.40 -17.93 -10.04
CA ASP A 282 27.93 -16.57 -10.12
C ASP A 282 27.72 -15.75 -8.82
N TYR A 283 26.68 -16.06 -8.05
CA TYR A 283 26.27 -15.24 -6.90
C TYR A 283 26.06 -16.01 -5.59
N ALA A 284 26.10 -17.35 -5.62
CA ALA A 284 25.76 -18.23 -4.48
C ALA A 284 24.38 -17.93 -3.86
N SER A 285 23.45 -17.46 -4.67
CA SER A 285 22.10 -17.09 -4.25
C SER A 285 21.11 -17.36 -5.37
N ASP A 286 19.93 -17.86 -5.03
CA ASP A 286 18.78 -17.98 -5.94
C ASP A 286 18.06 -16.63 -6.18
N LYS A 287 18.47 -15.58 -5.46
CA LYS A 287 17.94 -14.22 -5.54
C LYS A 287 19.07 -13.18 -5.66
N PRO A 288 19.86 -13.21 -6.73
CA PRO A 288 20.98 -12.29 -6.87
C PRO A 288 20.50 -10.85 -7.01
N ASP A 289 21.12 -9.93 -6.27
CA ASP A 289 20.93 -8.50 -6.48
C ASP A 289 21.87 -8.01 -7.58
N LEU A 290 21.34 -7.88 -8.80
CA LEU A 290 22.12 -7.47 -9.96
C LEU A 290 22.58 -6.00 -9.95
N ARG A 291 22.12 -5.19 -8.99
CA ARG A 291 22.64 -3.83 -8.75
C ARG A 291 24.04 -3.87 -8.15
N ILE A 292 24.41 -5.00 -7.54
CA ILE A 292 25.72 -5.24 -6.95
C ILE A 292 26.53 -6.08 -7.95
N PRO A 293 27.51 -5.49 -8.66
CA PRO A 293 28.23 -6.16 -9.73
C PRO A 293 29.34 -7.09 -9.21
N LEU A 294 29.07 -7.82 -8.14
CA LEU A 294 30.01 -8.76 -7.53
C LEU A 294 29.65 -10.18 -7.95
N LYS A 295 30.55 -10.81 -8.71
CA LYS A 295 30.43 -12.21 -9.12
C LYS A 295 31.51 -13.06 -8.50
N LEU A 296 31.15 -14.28 -8.15
CA LEU A 296 32.12 -15.33 -7.79
C LEU A 296 32.90 -15.76 -9.03
N VAL A 297 34.19 -15.78 -8.89
CA VAL A 297 35.13 -16.26 -9.96
C VAL A 297 35.68 -17.59 -9.53
N ASP A 298 35.55 -18.59 -10.38
CA ASP A 298 36.16 -19.89 -10.15
C ASP A 298 37.68 -19.78 -10.29
N VAL A 299 38.42 -20.27 -9.29
CA VAL A 299 39.86 -20.23 -9.22
C VAL A 299 40.45 -21.63 -8.90
N ALA A 300 39.67 -22.69 -9.09
CA ALA A 300 40.08 -24.04 -8.77
C ALA A 300 41.34 -24.47 -9.55
N ASP A 301 41.47 -24.07 -10.81
CA ASP A 301 42.64 -24.32 -11.65
C ASP A 301 43.93 -23.73 -11.07
N LEU A 302 43.87 -22.56 -10.44
CA LEU A 302 45.00 -21.90 -9.81
C LEU A 302 45.39 -22.52 -8.46
N MET A 303 44.49 -23.30 -7.84
CA MET A 303 44.65 -23.84 -6.50
C MET A 303 45.06 -25.30 -6.45
N GLN A 304 45.23 -25.97 -7.60
CA GLN A 304 45.59 -27.39 -7.67
C GLN A 304 46.97 -27.70 -7.12
N GLU A 305 47.92 -26.81 -7.37
CA GLU A 305 49.36 -27.02 -7.04
C GLU A 305 49.80 -26.24 -5.79
N VAL A 306 48.87 -25.64 -5.03
CA VAL A 306 49.23 -24.91 -3.81
C VAL A 306 49.50 -25.88 -2.65
N GLU A 307 50.43 -25.51 -1.77
CA GLU A 307 50.77 -26.31 -0.60
C GLU A 307 49.66 -26.40 0.45
N PHE A 308 48.74 -25.41 0.43
CA PHE A 308 47.65 -25.31 1.41
C PHE A 308 46.53 -26.31 1.08
N LYS A 309 46.53 -27.44 1.78
CA LYS A 309 45.64 -28.58 1.53
C LYS A 309 44.18 -28.28 1.55
N VAL A 310 43.73 -27.24 2.32
CA VAL A 310 42.33 -26.80 2.39
C VAL A 310 41.82 -26.27 1.03
N LEU A 311 42.70 -25.70 0.24
CA LEU A 311 42.41 -25.25 -1.12
C LEU A 311 42.75 -26.31 -2.18
N ALA A 312 43.94 -26.94 -2.06
CA ALA A 312 44.39 -27.96 -3.04
C ALA A 312 43.47 -29.20 -3.05
N GLY A 313 42.92 -29.61 -1.93
CA GLY A 313 42.01 -30.76 -1.85
C GLY A 313 40.78 -30.59 -2.71
N PRO A 314 39.92 -29.60 -2.41
CA PRO A 314 38.73 -29.31 -3.21
C PRO A 314 39.02 -28.93 -4.66
N ALA A 315 40.19 -28.31 -4.97
CA ALA A 315 40.57 -28.00 -6.32
C ALA A 315 40.82 -29.22 -7.22
N LYS A 316 41.19 -30.34 -6.60
CA LYS A 316 41.44 -31.63 -7.28
C LYS A 316 40.21 -32.55 -7.28
N ASP A 317 39.20 -32.24 -6.44
CA ASP A 317 37.94 -33.00 -6.37
C ASP A 317 37.00 -32.55 -7.51
N PRO A 318 36.57 -33.47 -8.41
CA PRO A 318 35.59 -33.12 -9.45
C PRO A 318 34.26 -32.55 -8.94
N LYS A 319 33.94 -32.78 -7.68
CA LYS A 319 32.76 -32.21 -7.00
C LYS A 319 33.09 -30.98 -6.15
N GLY A 320 34.37 -30.67 -5.98
CA GLY A 320 34.83 -29.51 -5.24
C GLY A 320 34.73 -28.23 -6.06
N ARG A 321 34.65 -27.11 -5.37
CA ARG A 321 34.68 -25.79 -5.99
C ARG A 321 35.47 -24.82 -5.13
N ILE A 322 36.32 -24.02 -5.75
CA ILE A 322 37.03 -22.92 -5.08
C ILE A 322 36.73 -21.64 -5.84
N VAL A 323 36.19 -20.69 -5.12
CA VAL A 323 35.80 -19.39 -5.69
C VAL A 323 36.45 -18.23 -4.97
N ALA A 324 36.73 -17.17 -5.69
CA ALA A 324 37.16 -15.89 -5.17
C ALA A 324 36.10 -14.84 -5.45
N LEU A 325 35.96 -13.88 -4.56
CA LEU A 325 35.15 -12.68 -4.76
C LEU A 325 36.08 -11.47 -4.84
N ARG A 326 36.08 -10.81 -5.99
CA ARG A 326 36.81 -9.55 -6.15
C ARG A 326 35.91 -8.39 -5.69
N VAL A 327 36.31 -7.73 -4.62
CA VAL A 327 35.69 -6.52 -4.15
C VAL A 327 36.51 -5.32 -4.63
N PRO A 328 36.03 -4.53 -5.59
CA PRO A 328 36.74 -3.31 -5.99
C PRO A 328 36.71 -2.30 -4.82
N GLY A 329 37.84 -1.63 -4.61
CA GLY A 329 37.98 -0.57 -3.59
C GLY A 329 37.40 0.76 -4.07
#